data_d33b651d3631769042cc7b392b2dd44e
#
_entry.id   d33b651d3631769042cc7b392b2dd44e
#
_cell.length_a   1.000
_cell.length_b   1.000
_cell.length_c   1.000
_cell.angle_alpha   90.00
_cell.angle_beta   90.00
_cell.angle_gamma   90.00
#
_symmetry.space_group_name_H-M   'P 1'
#
loop_
_entity.id
_entity.type
_entity.pdbx_description
1 polymer ?
#
loop_
_entity_poly.entity_id
_entity_poly.type
_entity_poly.pdbx_seq_one_letter_code
_entity_poly.pdbx_strand_id
1 'polypeptide(L)'
;MINRQAILHRPLSQYAYSTAEYCLTIRLRAANNNLCSCVLHYGNRVDLTPLDKFRTLKMEKIASDDYFDYYEANINSDLDRVCYYFEMQDADERLYLCADTIATDFPEDRTEVYQFPFIRREEISDVPHWLKEAVVYNIFPDSFADSKRGISCTAKDYFDEKIGQTLHTRLGGTIRGIIENLDYIEDLGFNCLYLNPIFTAAEYHRYDLLDYYHVCPNLGTDDDFRELVSEVHSRGMHIIIDGVFNHSSWYFFAFDDVVKNGENSRYKDWFYGLKFPVVRPEDGQRPIYTCFAYERKMPKLNTSNPEVRDYFMDVCRYWLEDFDVDGWRLDVANEVDKDFWRAFRAVAKKTKKDSVLIAEIWENSERWLQGDMFDSTMNYEFRKVCRDFFAFGKINAREFNSRFVDMLLRYPFPIVQGQLNLLDSHDVSRFRSLCTQSPSVAGDFSTVDKRFRLAELCLLTSVGTPSVFYGDELGVVGFEECDYRAPMPWANPVKDNRDLFRELIKLRRSNDCFIHGNFRVLDYDERGKFVFARATDSKRVVVALNAFNESNDSFSVLPDCEPIISYNYDAQNHALGAFGYAIFEVK
;
A
#
# COMPACT_ATOMS: atom_id res chain seq x y z
N MET A 1 25.86 0.60 30.03
CA MET A 1 24.69 -0.18 30.55
C MET A 1 23.59 -0.24 29.49
N ILE A 2 23.01 -1.39 29.29
CA ILE A 2 21.92 -1.63 28.32
C ILE A 2 20.62 -0.98 28.82
N ASN A 3 19.98 -0.18 27.97
CA ASN A 3 18.69 0.45 28.27
C ASN A 3 17.56 -0.59 28.16
N ARG A 4 17.24 -1.23 29.28
CA ARG A 4 16.23 -2.31 29.33
C ARG A 4 14.83 -1.86 28.88
N GLN A 5 14.46 -0.58 29.06
CA GLN A 5 13.14 -0.06 28.68
C GLN A 5 12.98 0.09 27.15
N ALA A 6 14.09 0.19 26.41
CA ALA A 6 14.07 0.28 24.98
C ALA A 6 14.03 -1.08 24.27
N ILE A 7 14.33 -2.17 25.02
CA ILE A 7 14.31 -3.54 24.47
C ILE A 7 12.86 -3.95 24.19
N LEU A 8 12.62 -4.39 22.96
CA LEU A 8 11.31 -4.89 22.53
C LEU A 8 11.48 -6.07 21.59
N HIS A 9 10.77 -7.13 21.94
CA HIS A 9 10.48 -8.27 21.07
C HIS A 9 9.06 -8.76 21.36
N ARG A 10 8.35 -9.22 20.33
CA ARG A 10 7.01 -9.83 20.44
C ARG A 10 6.98 -11.09 19.59
N PRO A 11 6.73 -12.26 20.16
CA PRO A 11 6.53 -13.48 19.39
C PRO A 11 5.24 -13.40 18.56
N LEU A 12 5.17 -14.11 17.44
CA LEU A 12 4.01 -14.19 16.54
C LEU A 12 3.49 -12.81 16.10
N SER A 13 4.42 -11.96 15.67
CA SER A 13 4.15 -10.59 15.19
C SER A 13 5.17 -10.20 14.11
N GLN A 14 5.23 -8.93 13.72
CA GLN A 14 6.29 -8.41 12.85
C GLN A 14 7.72 -8.57 13.42
N TYR A 15 7.85 -8.98 14.68
CA TYR A 15 9.14 -9.31 15.31
C TYR A 15 9.47 -10.81 15.26
N ALA A 16 8.50 -11.67 14.94
CA ALA A 16 8.72 -13.12 14.78
C ALA A 16 7.67 -13.68 13.83
N TYR A 17 8.04 -13.95 12.59
CA TYR A 17 7.14 -14.41 11.53
C TYR A 17 7.84 -15.36 10.57
N SER A 18 7.07 -16.25 9.95
CA SER A 18 7.56 -17.17 8.92
C SER A 18 7.47 -16.54 7.52
N THR A 19 8.51 -16.77 6.70
CA THR A 19 8.58 -16.31 5.30
C THR A 19 8.52 -17.46 4.30
N ALA A 20 8.80 -18.67 4.77
CA ALA A 20 8.68 -19.93 4.02
C ALA A 20 8.59 -21.10 5.01
N GLU A 21 8.33 -22.30 4.51
CA GLU A 21 8.48 -23.52 5.31
C GLU A 21 9.90 -23.60 5.89
N TYR A 22 10.02 -23.79 7.22
CA TYR A 22 11.29 -23.84 7.94
C TYR A 22 12.13 -22.55 7.95
N CYS A 23 11.52 -21.42 7.52
CA CYS A 23 12.16 -20.10 7.52
C CYS A 23 11.45 -19.18 8.49
N LEU A 24 12.17 -18.67 9.49
CA LEU A 24 11.63 -17.79 10.53
C LEU A 24 12.50 -16.54 10.67
N THR A 25 11.91 -15.37 10.48
CA THR A 25 12.55 -14.08 10.75
C THR A 25 12.29 -13.66 12.18
N ILE A 26 13.36 -13.32 12.91
CA ILE A 26 13.31 -12.86 14.30
C ILE A 26 13.96 -11.47 14.38
N ARG A 27 13.23 -10.51 14.97
CA ARG A 27 13.69 -9.12 15.19
C ARG A 27 13.77 -8.77 16.66
N LEU A 28 14.71 -7.89 16.98
CA LEU A 28 14.84 -7.25 18.29
C LEU A 28 15.01 -5.74 18.09
N ARG A 29 14.32 -4.93 18.89
CA ARG A 29 14.58 -3.49 19.00
C ARG A 29 15.35 -3.20 20.28
N ALA A 30 16.34 -2.33 20.21
CA ALA A 30 17.10 -1.81 21.34
C ALA A 30 17.23 -0.28 21.24
N ALA A 31 17.76 0.40 22.26
CA ALA A 31 18.08 1.82 22.15
C ALA A 31 19.17 2.06 21.10
N ASN A 32 19.12 3.22 20.45
CA ASN A 32 20.07 3.60 19.42
C ASN A 32 21.51 3.60 19.98
N ASN A 33 22.44 2.95 19.26
CA ASN A 33 23.85 2.80 19.60
C ASN A 33 24.12 2.22 21.01
N ASN A 34 23.24 1.37 21.51
CA ASN A 34 23.34 0.84 22.88
C ASN A 34 23.92 -0.58 22.96
N LEU A 35 23.81 -1.38 21.89
CA LEU A 35 24.37 -2.74 21.86
C LEU A 35 25.61 -2.83 20.98
N CYS A 36 26.66 -3.47 21.47
CA CYS A 36 27.83 -3.87 20.68
C CYS A 36 27.60 -5.19 19.95
N SER A 37 26.75 -6.07 20.51
CA SER A 37 26.41 -7.38 19.94
C SER A 37 25.01 -7.79 20.35
N CYS A 38 24.33 -8.47 19.42
CA CYS A 38 23.08 -9.17 19.66
C CYS A 38 23.16 -10.55 19.01
N VAL A 39 22.88 -11.62 19.78
CA VAL A 39 22.93 -13.00 19.33
C VAL A 39 21.60 -13.68 19.62
N LEU A 40 21.03 -14.34 18.63
CA LEU A 40 19.86 -15.19 18.78
C LEU A 40 20.31 -16.62 19.07
N HIS A 41 19.81 -17.21 20.17
CA HIS A 41 19.95 -18.62 20.48
C HIS A 41 18.64 -19.32 20.18
N TYR A 42 18.67 -20.42 19.41
CA TYR A 42 17.45 -21.11 19.00
C TYR A 42 17.64 -22.63 18.93
N GLY A 43 16.57 -23.35 19.15
CA GLY A 43 16.55 -24.80 19.08
C GLY A 43 15.15 -25.36 18.83
N ASN A 44 15.07 -26.69 18.76
CA ASN A 44 13.79 -27.37 18.63
C ASN A 44 12.98 -27.22 19.94
N ARG A 45 11.73 -26.82 19.77
CA ARG A 45 10.81 -26.60 20.89
C ARG A 45 10.48 -27.89 21.65
N VAL A 46 10.48 -29.06 21.01
CA VAL A 46 9.97 -30.33 21.55
C VAL A 46 11.03 -31.35 21.87
N ASP A 47 12.25 -31.24 21.35
CA ASP A 47 13.32 -32.13 21.76
C ASP A 47 13.94 -31.71 23.11
N LEU A 48 14.76 -32.55 23.70
CA LEU A 48 15.35 -32.31 25.00
C LEU A 48 16.75 -31.69 24.93
N THR A 49 17.13 -31.06 23.81
CA THR A 49 18.41 -30.37 23.69
C THR A 49 18.55 -29.31 24.79
N PRO A 50 19.59 -29.33 25.62
CA PRO A 50 19.80 -28.29 26.63
C PRO A 50 19.93 -26.92 26.04
N LEU A 51 19.48 -25.86 26.73
CA LEU A 51 19.48 -24.47 26.25
C LEU A 51 20.90 -23.96 25.93
N ASP A 52 21.91 -24.43 26.68
CA ASP A 52 23.33 -24.11 26.43
C ASP A 52 23.90 -24.76 25.15
N LYS A 53 23.15 -25.67 24.53
CA LYS A 53 23.50 -26.34 23.26
C LYS A 53 22.68 -25.81 22.09
N PHE A 54 21.92 -24.76 22.28
CA PHE A 54 21.17 -24.12 21.17
C PHE A 54 22.12 -23.63 20.09
N ARG A 55 21.62 -23.66 18.84
CA ARG A 55 22.29 -23.02 17.70
C ARG A 55 22.28 -21.52 17.91
N THR A 56 23.30 -20.83 17.40
CA THR A 56 23.42 -19.37 17.56
C THR A 56 23.48 -18.67 16.19
N LEU A 57 22.84 -17.50 16.11
CA LEU A 57 22.94 -16.60 14.98
C LEU A 57 23.26 -15.19 15.48
N LYS A 58 24.31 -14.59 14.92
CA LYS A 58 24.55 -13.15 15.12
C LYS A 58 23.45 -12.38 14.41
N MET A 59 22.80 -11.48 15.14
CA MET A 59 21.78 -10.61 14.55
C MET A 59 22.44 -9.40 13.88
N GLU A 60 21.95 -9.07 12.69
CA GLU A 60 22.40 -7.87 11.95
C GLU A 60 21.55 -6.67 12.30
N LYS A 61 22.19 -5.52 12.46
CA LYS A 61 21.48 -4.24 12.56
C LYS A 61 20.97 -3.85 11.16
N ILE A 62 19.65 -3.93 10.98
CA ILE A 62 18.99 -3.71 9.68
C ILE A 62 18.53 -2.27 9.49
N ALA A 63 18.24 -1.56 10.58
CA ALA A 63 17.80 -0.18 10.54
C ALA A 63 18.12 0.54 11.86
N SER A 64 18.16 1.86 11.80
CA SER A 64 18.25 2.75 12.96
C SER A 64 17.38 3.97 12.76
N ASP A 65 16.77 4.43 13.84
CA ASP A 65 16.13 5.74 13.92
C ASP A 65 16.76 6.56 15.06
N ASP A 66 16.17 7.71 15.43
CA ASP A 66 16.69 8.57 16.48
C ASP A 66 16.72 7.94 17.86
N TYR A 67 15.88 6.95 18.10
CA TYR A 67 15.64 6.36 19.41
C TYR A 67 16.10 4.91 19.49
N PHE A 68 16.04 4.16 18.37
CA PHE A 68 16.16 2.72 18.35
C PHE A 68 17.07 2.20 17.24
N ASP A 69 17.74 1.09 17.55
CA ASP A 69 18.34 0.17 16.60
C ASP A 69 17.47 -1.08 16.47
N TYR A 70 17.37 -1.60 15.26
CA TYR A 70 16.62 -2.80 14.94
C TYR A 70 17.54 -3.90 14.43
N TYR A 71 17.51 -5.03 15.11
CA TYR A 71 18.33 -6.20 14.80
C TYR A 71 17.46 -7.32 14.24
N GLU A 72 17.98 -8.07 13.26
CA GLU A 72 17.27 -9.18 12.63
C GLU A 72 18.18 -10.38 12.43
N ALA A 73 17.62 -11.58 12.55
CA ALA A 73 18.24 -12.83 12.14
C ALA A 73 17.20 -13.71 11.45
N ASN A 74 17.62 -14.45 10.42
CA ASN A 74 16.79 -15.40 9.68
C ASN A 74 17.23 -16.82 10.01
N ILE A 75 16.35 -17.57 10.66
CA ILE A 75 16.51 -19.00 10.91
C ILE A 75 16.09 -19.75 9.65
N ASN A 76 17.05 -20.36 8.97
CA ASN A 76 16.82 -21.33 7.89
C ASN A 76 17.26 -22.69 8.41
N SER A 77 16.33 -23.56 8.70
CA SER A 77 16.63 -24.83 9.36
C SER A 77 15.62 -25.91 8.98
N ASP A 78 15.76 -27.08 9.57
CA ASP A 78 14.84 -28.21 9.47
C ASP A 78 13.73 -28.20 10.54
N LEU A 79 13.59 -27.09 11.29
CA LEU A 79 12.69 -26.98 12.42
C LEU A 79 11.36 -26.33 12.04
N ASP A 80 10.27 -27.00 12.33
CA ASP A 80 8.90 -26.49 12.23
C ASP A 80 8.36 -25.94 13.57
N ARG A 81 9.09 -26.16 14.66
CA ARG A 81 8.80 -25.71 16.03
C ARG A 81 10.07 -25.15 16.64
N VAL A 82 10.07 -23.89 16.93
CA VAL A 82 11.26 -23.18 17.40
C VAL A 82 11.03 -22.60 18.80
N CYS A 83 12.03 -22.72 19.67
CA CYS A 83 12.14 -21.89 20.85
C CYS A 83 13.45 -21.15 20.85
N TYR A 84 13.48 -19.95 21.43
CA TYR A 84 14.62 -19.04 21.30
C TYR A 84 14.68 -18.01 22.42
N TYR A 85 15.87 -17.45 22.61
CA TYR A 85 16.14 -16.30 23.48
C TYR A 85 17.27 -15.46 22.89
N PHE A 86 17.46 -14.26 23.43
CA PHE A 86 18.48 -13.34 22.94
C PHE A 86 19.58 -13.12 23.97
N GLU A 87 20.81 -13.06 23.50
CA GLU A 87 21.96 -12.58 24.25
C GLU A 87 22.32 -11.19 23.71
N MET A 88 22.34 -10.20 24.59
CA MET A 88 22.63 -8.81 24.29
C MET A 88 23.87 -8.38 25.08
N GLN A 89 24.77 -7.68 24.41
CA GLN A 89 26.01 -7.22 25.05
C GLN A 89 26.30 -5.77 24.68
N ASP A 90 26.67 -4.97 25.68
CA ASP A 90 27.36 -3.70 25.49
C ASP A 90 28.83 -3.79 25.95
N ALA A 91 29.49 -2.64 26.18
CA ALA A 91 30.89 -2.62 26.64
C ALA A 91 31.08 -3.16 28.06
N ASP A 92 30.04 -3.08 28.89
CA ASP A 92 30.15 -3.25 30.36
C ASP A 92 29.37 -4.49 30.86
N GLU A 93 28.29 -4.86 30.19
CA GLU A 93 27.40 -5.93 30.67
C GLU A 93 26.89 -6.84 29.54
N ARG A 94 26.48 -8.05 29.96
CA ARG A 94 25.79 -9.03 29.13
C ARG A 94 24.45 -9.35 29.77
N LEU A 95 23.39 -9.34 28.99
CA LEU A 95 22.03 -9.64 29.39
C LEU A 95 21.38 -10.65 28.46
N TYR A 96 20.46 -11.43 29.02
CA TYR A 96 19.64 -12.38 28.29
C TYR A 96 18.17 -11.90 28.30
N LEU A 97 17.59 -11.74 27.12
CA LEU A 97 16.15 -11.47 26.99
C LEU A 97 15.43 -12.80 26.79
N CYS A 98 14.62 -13.14 27.75
CA CYS A 98 13.75 -14.31 27.80
C CYS A 98 12.27 -13.87 27.67
N ALA A 99 11.32 -14.81 27.65
CA ALA A 99 9.92 -14.51 27.37
C ALA A 99 9.33 -13.43 28.30
N ASP A 100 9.64 -13.50 29.59
CA ASP A 100 9.04 -12.64 30.62
C ASP A 100 10.07 -11.75 31.33
N THR A 101 11.38 -11.94 31.08
CA THR A 101 12.42 -11.29 31.86
C THR A 101 13.65 -10.87 31.04
N ILE A 102 14.38 -9.87 31.56
CA ILE A 102 15.74 -9.55 31.15
C ILE A 102 16.66 -9.90 32.34
N ALA A 103 17.42 -10.98 32.18
CA ALA A 103 18.27 -11.55 33.23
C ALA A 103 19.75 -11.32 32.96
N THR A 104 20.57 -11.36 34.02
CA THR A 104 22.04 -11.41 33.95
C THR A 104 22.55 -12.83 33.74
N ASP A 105 21.75 -13.80 34.13
CA ASP A 105 22.07 -15.22 34.08
C ASP A 105 21.37 -15.88 32.90
N PHE A 106 21.99 -16.89 32.40
CA PHE A 106 21.49 -17.77 31.34
C PHE A 106 20.18 -18.47 31.75
N PRO A 107 19.17 -18.58 30.88
CA PRO A 107 17.92 -19.27 31.21
C PRO A 107 18.16 -20.76 31.46
N GLU A 108 17.57 -21.30 32.52
CA GLU A 108 17.73 -22.70 32.91
C GLU A 108 16.57 -23.58 32.43
N ASP A 109 15.37 -22.99 32.27
CA ASP A 109 14.14 -23.72 31.95
C ASP A 109 13.57 -23.27 30.58
N ARG A 110 13.04 -24.24 29.81
CA ARG A 110 12.41 -24.01 28.53
C ARG A 110 11.13 -23.17 28.60
N THR A 111 10.50 -23.08 29.75
CA THR A 111 9.34 -22.23 29.99
C THR A 111 9.70 -20.75 30.05
N GLU A 112 10.96 -20.44 30.27
CA GLU A 112 11.46 -19.04 30.30
C GLU A 112 11.74 -18.46 28.93
N VAL A 113 11.86 -19.27 27.86
CA VAL A 113 12.26 -18.80 26.54
C VAL A 113 11.06 -18.58 25.59
N TYR A 114 11.24 -17.74 24.62
CA TYR A 114 10.22 -17.49 23.60
C TYR A 114 9.91 -18.74 22.80
N GLN A 115 8.66 -18.84 22.36
CA GLN A 115 8.15 -19.98 21.60
C GLN A 115 7.59 -19.50 20.27
N PHE A 116 8.00 -20.16 19.17
CA PHE A 116 7.26 -20.17 17.91
C PHE A 116 6.66 -21.59 17.78
N PRO A 117 5.37 -21.77 18.12
CA PRO A 117 4.82 -23.10 18.43
C PRO A 117 4.83 -24.06 17.24
N PHE A 118 4.52 -23.53 16.05
CA PHE A 118 4.50 -24.31 14.81
C PHE A 118 4.47 -23.38 13.61
N ILE A 119 5.27 -23.65 12.58
CA ILE A 119 5.26 -22.92 11.31
C ILE A 119 4.17 -23.54 10.42
N ARG A 120 3.03 -22.88 10.34
CA ARG A 120 1.92 -23.30 9.48
C ARG A 120 2.08 -22.68 8.10
N ARG A 121 1.80 -23.49 7.07
CA ARG A 121 1.86 -23.03 5.68
C ARG A 121 0.89 -21.88 5.41
N GLU A 122 -0.28 -21.93 6.04
CA GLU A 122 -1.34 -20.92 5.89
C GLU A 122 -1.03 -19.58 6.58
N GLU A 123 -0.06 -19.58 7.51
CA GLU A 123 0.38 -18.39 8.26
C GLU A 123 1.72 -17.83 7.74
N ILE A 124 2.25 -18.36 6.64
CA ILE A 124 3.44 -17.81 6.01
C ILE A 124 3.10 -16.41 5.48
N SER A 125 3.84 -15.42 5.96
CA SER A 125 3.69 -14.03 5.50
C SER A 125 4.22 -13.91 4.08
N ASP A 126 3.33 -13.88 3.11
CA ASP A 126 3.66 -13.64 1.71
C ASP A 126 2.49 -12.96 0.99
N VAL A 127 2.78 -12.37 -0.16
CA VAL A 127 1.82 -11.75 -1.07
C VAL A 127 2.02 -12.33 -2.47
N PRO A 128 1.00 -12.32 -3.34
CA PRO A 128 1.15 -12.78 -4.71
C PRO A 128 2.38 -12.15 -5.39
N HIS A 129 3.18 -12.97 -6.05
CA HIS A 129 4.48 -12.57 -6.60
C HIS A 129 4.35 -11.39 -7.58
N TRP A 130 3.34 -11.46 -8.45
CA TRP A 130 3.08 -10.42 -9.43
C TRP A 130 2.82 -9.04 -8.81
N LEU A 131 2.25 -8.97 -7.57
CA LEU A 131 2.03 -7.71 -6.88
C LEU A 131 3.34 -6.99 -6.54
N LYS A 132 4.39 -7.74 -6.15
CA LYS A 132 5.71 -7.16 -5.86
C LYS A 132 6.37 -6.57 -7.12
N GLU A 133 6.07 -7.15 -8.28
CA GLU A 133 6.56 -6.73 -9.61
C GLU A 133 5.70 -5.64 -10.26
N ALA A 134 4.50 -5.41 -9.71
CA ALA A 134 3.58 -4.46 -10.30
C ALA A 134 4.04 -3.01 -10.13
N VAL A 135 3.79 -2.24 -11.17
CA VAL A 135 3.72 -0.78 -11.16
C VAL A 135 2.31 -0.42 -11.60
N VAL A 136 1.53 0.07 -10.65
CA VAL A 136 0.09 0.23 -10.79
C VAL A 136 -0.24 1.60 -11.36
N TYR A 137 -1.11 1.62 -12.37
CA TYR A 137 -1.74 2.84 -12.88
C TYR A 137 -3.19 2.89 -12.39
N ASN A 138 -3.47 3.82 -11.46
CA ASN A 138 -4.80 3.98 -10.91
C ASN A 138 -5.64 4.90 -11.79
N ILE A 139 -6.77 4.42 -12.28
CA ILE A 139 -7.67 5.14 -13.17
C ILE A 139 -8.99 5.42 -12.46
N PHE A 140 -9.42 6.70 -12.48
CA PHE A 140 -10.79 7.09 -12.20
C PHE A 140 -11.56 7.12 -13.54
N PRO A 141 -12.41 6.12 -13.83
CA PRO A 141 -12.91 5.87 -15.19
C PRO A 141 -13.64 7.07 -15.82
N ASP A 142 -14.50 7.76 -15.06
CA ASP A 142 -15.27 8.90 -15.54
C ASP A 142 -14.39 10.06 -16.06
N SER A 143 -13.15 10.17 -15.61
CA SER A 143 -12.26 11.30 -15.88
C SER A 143 -11.12 10.97 -16.85
N PHE A 144 -10.97 9.71 -17.25
CA PHE A 144 -9.78 9.28 -17.98
C PHE A 144 -9.90 9.53 -19.50
N ALA A 145 -10.77 8.81 -20.18
CA ALA A 145 -10.92 8.88 -21.62
C ALA A 145 -12.28 8.36 -22.09
N ASP A 146 -12.82 8.94 -23.18
CA ASP A 146 -13.96 8.41 -23.94
C ASP A 146 -13.55 7.94 -25.35
N SER A 147 -12.31 8.22 -25.74
CA SER A 147 -11.72 7.94 -27.05
C SER A 147 -10.20 7.89 -26.98
N LYS A 148 -9.55 7.57 -28.09
CA LYS A 148 -8.08 7.49 -28.15
C LYS A 148 -7.45 8.86 -27.86
N ARG A 149 -6.76 8.94 -26.70
CA ARG A 149 -6.11 10.16 -26.17
C ARG A 149 -7.04 11.36 -26.12
N GLY A 150 -8.29 11.11 -25.75
CA GLY A 150 -9.30 12.14 -25.66
C GLY A 150 -10.33 11.88 -24.58
N ILE A 151 -10.92 12.97 -24.10
CA ILE A 151 -12.14 13.01 -23.31
C ILE A 151 -12.90 14.28 -23.69
N SER A 152 -14.12 14.09 -24.18
CA SER A 152 -14.94 15.19 -24.72
C SER A 152 -15.61 16.02 -23.63
N CYS A 153 -15.73 15.48 -22.41
CA CYS A 153 -16.46 16.09 -21.31
C CYS A 153 -17.91 16.48 -21.67
N THR A 154 -18.53 15.73 -22.59
CA THR A 154 -19.91 15.91 -23.03
C THR A 154 -20.86 14.89 -22.44
N ALA A 155 -20.54 14.44 -21.24
CA ALA A 155 -21.28 13.43 -20.52
C ALA A 155 -22.78 13.75 -20.41
N LYS A 156 -23.60 12.69 -20.48
CA LYS A 156 -25.03 12.76 -20.26
C LYS A 156 -25.41 11.76 -19.19
N ASP A 157 -26.28 12.21 -18.30
CA ASP A 157 -26.95 11.31 -17.37
C ASP A 157 -27.75 10.25 -18.13
N TYR A 158 -27.79 9.06 -17.57
CA TYR A 158 -28.54 7.92 -18.10
C TYR A 158 -29.68 7.55 -17.14
N PHE A 159 -30.92 7.53 -17.64
CA PHE A 159 -32.05 7.03 -16.85
C PHE A 159 -32.19 5.52 -17.05
N ASP A 160 -31.98 4.75 -15.99
CA ASP A 160 -32.17 3.31 -16.02
C ASP A 160 -33.64 2.95 -15.69
N GLU A 161 -34.38 2.49 -16.71
CA GLU A 161 -35.80 2.14 -16.56
C GLU A 161 -36.04 0.92 -15.63
N LYS A 162 -35.08 0.01 -15.53
CA LYS A 162 -35.19 -1.17 -14.66
C LYS A 162 -35.09 -0.82 -13.20
N ILE A 163 -34.16 0.09 -12.89
CA ILE A 163 -33.90 0.57 -11.54
C ILE A 163 -34.81 1.75 -11.20
N GLY A 164 -35.30 2.50 -12.21
CA GLY A 164 -36.12 3.68 -12.03
C GLY A 164 -35.34 4.88 -11.48
N GLN A 165 -34.03 4.96 -11.77
CA GLN A 165 -33.14 6.00 -11.25
C GLN A 165 -32.29 6.60 -12.37
N THR A 166 -31.88 7.86 -12.18
CA THR A 166 -30.88 8.51 -13.01
C THR A 166 -29.49 8.16 -12.51
N LEU A 167 -28.65 7.67 -13.40
CA LEU A 167 -27.23 7.40 -13.17
C LEU A 167 -26.44 8.60 -13.65
N HIS A 168 -25.82 9.32 -12.72
CA HIS A 168 -25.13 10.55 -13.01
C HIS A 168 -23.73 10.31 -13.60
N THR A 169 -23.32 11.17 -14.50
CA THR A 169 -22.01 11.18 -15.13
C THR A 169 -21.47 12.61 -15.08
N ARG A 170 -20.17 12.77 -14.81
CA ARG A 170 -19.57 14.10 -14.73
C ARG A 170 -18.79 14.46 -15.98
N LEU A 171 -17.85 13.61 -16.41
CA LEU A 171 -16.95 13.89 -17.51
C LEU A 171 -17.13 12.94 -18.71
N GLY A 172 -17.57 11.71 -18.46
CA GLY A 172 -18.00 10.78 -19.49
C GLY A 172 -16.91 9.87 -20.03
N GLY A 173 -15.87 9.62 -19.26
CA GLY A 173 -14.91 8.56 -19.56
C GLY A 173 -15.59 7.19 -19.56
N THR A 174 -15.09 6.26 -20.38
CA THR A 174 -15.68 4.96 -20.65
C THR A 174 -14.65 3.83 -20.59
N ILE A 175 -15.12 2.59 -20.45
CA ILE A 175 -14.27 1.39 -20.58
C ILE A 175 -13.62 1.35 -21.97
N ARG A 176 -14.38 1.70 -23.03
CA ARG A 176 -13.84 1.78 -24.39
C ARG A 176 -12.69 2.77 -24.48
N GLY A 177 -12.83 3.94 -23.84
CA GLY A 177 -11.75 4.92 -23.75
C GLY A 177 -10.51 4.37 -23.03
N ILE A 178 -10.66 3.51 -22.02
CA ILE A 178 -9.52 2.84 -21.36
C ILE A 178 -8.85 1.87 -22.34
N ILE A 179 -9.61 1.00 -23.01
CA ILE A 179 -9.11 0.03 -24.01
C ILE A 179 -8.28 0.75 -25.09
N GLU A 180 -8.81 1.82 -25.66
CA GLU A 180 -8.13 2.58 -26.72
C GLU A 180 -6.84 3.27 -26.29
N ASN A 181 -6.60 3.37 -24.97
CA ASN A 181 -5.41 3.99 -24.40
C ASN A 181 -4.48 2.99 -23.66
N LEU A 182 -4.70 1.68 -23.75
CA LEU A 182 -3.80 0.67 -23.17
C LEU A 182 -2.37 0.79 -23.73
N ASP A 183 -2.21 1.08 -25.01
CA ASP A 183 -0.90 1.30 -25.63
C ASP A 183 -0.12 2.45 -24.96
N TYR A 184 -0.82 3.50 -24.53
CA TYR A 184 -0.22 4.61 -23.81
C TYR A 184 0.27 4.21 -22.43
N ILE A 185 -0.53 3.42 -21.71
CA ILE A 185 -0.21 2.95 -20.36
C ILE A 185 0.98 1.96 -20.41
N GLU A 186 0.95 1.04 -21.37
CA GLU A 186 2.03 0.07 -21.61
C GLU A 186 3.34 0.76 -22.02
N ASP A 187 3.30 1.78 -22.89
CA ASP A 187 4.48 2.56 -23.33
C ASP A 187 5.17 3.27 -22.16
N LEU A 188 4.41 3.71 -21.15
CA LEU A 188 4.95 4.27 -19.92
C LEU A 188 5.60 3.20 -19.01
N GLY A 189 5.30 1.93 -19.26
CA GLY A 189 5.86 0.78 -18.54
C GLY A 189 4.98 0.24 -17.41
N PHE A 190 3.78 0.76 -17.20
CA PHE A 190 2.84 0.21 -16.23
C PHE A 190 2.43 -1.21 -16.63
N ASN A 191 2.25 -2.09 -15.64
CA ASN A 191 1.85 -3.48 -15.84
C ASN A 191 0.69 -3.94 -14.95
N CYS A 192 0.03 -3.01 -14.29
CA CYS A 192 -1.18 -3.28 -13.54
C CYS A 192 -2.12 -2.07 -13.62
N LEU A 193 -3.39 -2.30 -13.90
CA LEU A 193 -4.45 -1.30 -13.76
C LEU A 193 -5.14 -1.45 -12.41
N TYR A 194 -5.40 -0.34 -11.74
CA TYR A 194 -6.38 -0.28 -10.67
C TYR A 194 -7.49 0.68 -11.08
N LEU A 195 -8.71 0.15 -11.20
CA LEU A 195 -9.90 0.92 -11.57
C LEU A 195 -10.72 1.27 -10.33
N ASN A 196 -10.98 2.56 -10.11
CA ASN A 196 -12.00 3.01 -9.18
C ASN A 196 -13.38 2.47 -9.62
N PRO A 197 -14.44 2.52 -8.79
CA PRO A 197 -15.63 1.69 -8.99
C PRO A 197 -16.22 1.75 -10.39
N ILE A 198 -16.53 0.58 -10.92
CA ILE A 198 -17.10 0.41 -12.27
C ILE A 198 -18.56 -0.05 -12.25
N PHE A 199 -19.07 -0.46 -11.08
CA PHE A 199 -20.40 -1.04 -10.94
C PHE A 199 -21.50 0.00 -11.06
N THR A 200 -22.73 -0.48 -11.33
CA THR A 200 -23.90 0.39 -11.46
C THR A 200 -24.16 1.15 -10.15
N ALA A 201 -24.15 2.47 -10.23
CA ALA A 201 -24.31 3.39 -9.11
C ALA A 201 -25.08 4.65 -9.53
N ALA A 202 -25.68 5.36 -8.57
CA ALA A 202 -26.44 6.55 -8.88
C ALA A 202 -25.52 7.75 -9.14
N GLU A 203 -24.45 7.92 -8.37
CA GLU A 203 -23.55 9.06 -8.49
C GLU A 203 -22.34 8.76 -9.39
N TYR A 204 -21.76 9.79 -9.99
CA TYR A 204 -20.64 9.68 -10.94
C TYR A 204 -19.40 8.98 -10.38
N HIS A 205 -19.19 9.07 -9.05
CA HIS A 205 -18.04 8.46 -8.37
C HIS A 205 -18.20 6.96 -8.14
N ARG A 206 -19.42 6.44 -8.24
CA ARG A 206 -19.81 5.02 -8.14
C ARG A 206 -19.44 4.33 -6.82
N TYR A 207 -19.40 5.09 -5.70
CA TYR A 207 -19.29 4.50 -4.36
C TYR A 207 -20.65 4.19 -3.74
N ASP A 208 -21.77 4.63 -4.29
CA ASP A 208 -23.14 4.35 -3.88
C ASP A 208 -23.77 3.26 -4.78
N LEU A 209 -23.34 2.01 -4.61
CA LEU A 209 -23.68 0.91 -5.51
C LEU A 209 -25.15 0.50 -5.45
N LEU A 210 -25.77 0.40 -6.62
CA LEU A 210 -27.14 -0.12 -6.83
C LEU A 210 -27.11 -1.60 -7.22
N ASP A 211 -26.13 -2.00 -7.99
CA ASP A 211 -25.94 -3.36 -8.49
C ASP A 211 -24.45 -3.73 -8.47
N TYR A 212 -24.13 -4.89 -7.93
CA TYR A 212 -22.78 -5.41 -7.79
C TYR A 212 -22.37 -6.40 -8.88
N TYR A 213 -23.28 -6.72 -9.81
CA TYR A 213 -23.06 -7.75 -10.84
C TYR A 213 -22.89 -7.18 -12.25
N HIS A 214 -23.18 -5.90 -12.47
CA HIS A 214 -23.11 -5.28 -13.79
C HIS A 214 -22.29 -4.00 -13.79
N VAL A 215 -21.57 -3.81 -14.88
CA VAL A 215 -20.89 -2.56 -15.18
C VAL A 215 -21.92 -1.43 -15.31
N CYS A 216 -21.56 -0.25 -14.79
CA CYS A 216 -22.41 0.93 -14.92
C CYS A 216 -22.63 1.28 -16.40
N PRO A 217 -23.89 1.39 -16.89
CA PRO A 217 -24.18 1.68 -18.28
C PRO A 217 -23.51 2.96 -18.82
N ASN A 218 -23.22 3.92 -17.94
CA ASN A 218 -22.50 5.14 -18.32
C ASN A 218 -21.03 4.90 -18.68
N LEU A 219 -20.45 3.78 -18.23
CA LEU A 219 -19.07 3.38 -18.54
C LEU A 219 -18.97 2.47 -19.75
N GLY A 220 -20.00 1.68 -20.00
CA GLY A 220 -20.02 0.67 -21.04
C GLY A 220 -20.87 -0.54 -20.67
N THR A 221 -20.59 -1.66 -21.29
CA THR A 221 -21.26 -2.93 -21.07
C THR A 221 -20.36 -3.93 -20.34
N ASP A 222 -20.96 -5.02 -19.85
CA ASP A 222 -20.20 -6.15 -19.30
C ASP A 222 -19.26 -6.76 -20.35
N ASP A 223 -19.65 -6.77 -21.63
CA ASP A 223 -18.81 -7.27 -22.72
C ASP A 223 -17.63 -6.33 -23.01
N ASP A 224 -17.80 -4.99 -22.92
CA ASP A 224 -16.69 -4.04 -22.99
C ASP A 224 -15.69 -4.29 -21.87
N PHE A 225 -16.16 -4.64 -20.67
CA PHE A 225 -15.27 -4.94 -19.55
C PHE A 225 -14.53 -6.27 -19.73
N ARG A 226 -15.20 -7.31 -20.27
CA ARG A 226 -14.52 -8.58 -20.64
C ARG A 226 -13.44 -8.34 -21.67
N GLU A 227 -13.71 -7.49 -22.67
CA GLU A 227 -12.71 -7.10 -23.66
C GLU A 227 -11.53 -6.37 -23.00
N LEU A 228 -11.79 -5.43 -22.08
CA LEU A 228 -10.73 -4.72 -21.34
C LEU A 228 -9.83 -5.71 -20.60
N VAL A 229 -10.41 -6.65 -19.83
CA VAL A 229 -9.63 -7.66 -19.09
C VAL A 229 -8.80 -8.52 -20.03
N SER A 230 -9.39 -8.98 -21.13
CA SER A 230 -8.69 -9.76 -22.15
C SER A 230 -7.52 -8.99 -22.79
N GLU A 231 -7.71 -7.72 -23.11
CA GLU A 231 -6.68 -6.85 -23.68
C GLU A 231 -5.56 -6.55 -22.68
N VAL A 232 -5.89 -6.36 -21.39
CA VAL A 232 -4.92 -6.19 -20.30
C VAL A 232 -4.07 -7.46 -20.16
N HIS A 233 -4.70 -8.62 -20.06
CA HIS A 233 -4.00 -9.91 -19.94
C HIS A 233 -3.16 -10.25 -21.17
N SER A 234 -3.62 -9.92 -22.38
CA SER A 234 -2.87 -10.15 -23.62
C SER A 234 -1.53 -9.42 -23.67
N ARG A 235 -1.41 -8.30 -22.91
CA ARG A 235 -0.20 -7.51 -22.73
C ARG A 235 0.67 -7.96 -21.54
N GLY A 236 0.30 -9.06 -20.86
CA GLY A 236 0.95 -9.52 -19.64
C GLY A 236 0.78 -8.56 -18.46
N MET A 237 -0.29 -7.77 -18.46
CA MET A 237 -0.66 -6.86 -17.38
C MET A 237 -1.73 -7.48 -16.48
N HIS A 238 -1.94 -6.88 -15.30
CA HIS A 238 -2.98 -7.27 -14.34
C HIS A 238 -4.02 -6.18 -14.17
N ILE A 239 -5.20 -6.55 -13.65
CA ILE A 239 -6.29 -5.62 -13.38
C ILE A 239 -6.91 -5.85 -12.01
N ILE A 240 -7.04 -4.76 -11.23
CA ILE A 240 -7.65 -4.70 -9.90
C ILE A 240 -8.88 -3.80 -9.99
N ILE A 241 -9.99 -4.23 -9.37
CA ILE A 241 -11.23 -3.45 -9.31
C ILE A 241 -11.56 -3.03 -7.88
N ASP A 242 -12.35 -1.97 -7.75
CA ASP A 242 -12.76 -1.41 -6.46
C ASP A 242 -14.05 -2.06 -5.96
N GLY A 243 -14.04 -2.60 -4.75
CA GLY A 243 -15.17 -3.26 -4.09
C GLY A 243 -15.66 -2.47 -2.88
N VAL A 244 -16.92 -2.06 -2.90
CA VAL A 244 -17.54 -1.29 -1.83
C VAL A 244 -18.54 -2.17 -1.07
N PHE A 245 -18.12 -2.71 0.08
CA PHE A 245 -18.92 -3.65 0.88
C PHE A 245 -19.26 -3.12 2.28
N ASN A 246 -18.80 -1.93 2.62
CA ASN A 246 -19.15 -1.25 3.86
C ASN A 246 -20.59 -0.71 3.84
N HIS A 247 -21.05 -0.24 2.70
CA HIS A 247 -22.35 0.41 2.49
C HIS A 247 -22.87 0.12 1.08
N SER A 248 -24.14 0.39 0.85
CA SER A 248 -24.75 0.33 -0.47
C SER A 248 -25.38 1.68 -0.81
N SER A 249 -25.98 1.80 -2.00
CA SER A 249 -26.86 2.93 -2.31
C SER A 249 -28.16 2.88 -1.51
N TRP A 250 -28.77 4.04 -1.31
CA TRP A 250 -30.16 4.18 -0.87
C TRP A 250 -31.12 3.38 -1.77
N TYR A 251 -30.80 3.27 -3.06
CA TYR A 251 -31.60 2.61 -4.08
C TYR A 251 -31.20 1.14 -4.33
N PHE A 252 -30.26 0.60 -3.57
CA PHE A 252 -29.94 -0.82 -3.61
C PHE A 252 -31.18 -1.65 -3.29
N PHE A 253 -31.46 -2.70 -4.05
CA PHE A 253 -32.73 -3.43 -3.98
C PHE A 253 -33.16 -3.82 -2.57
N ALA A 254 -32.21 -4.22 -1.74
CA ALA A 254 -32.50 -4.62 -0.36
C ALA A 254 -32.86 -3.42 0.54
N PHE A 255 -32.22 -2.26 0.34
CA PHE A 255 -32.56 -1.07 1.11
C PHE A 255 -33.83 -0.39 0.62
N ASP A 256 -34.08 -0.41 -0.68
CA ASP A 256 -35.34 0.06 -1.28
C ASP A 256 -36.54 -0.72 -0.74
N ASP A 257 -36.40 -2.06 -0.59
CA ASP A 257 -37.41 -2.90 0.05
C ASP A 257 -37.62 -2.51 1.53
N VAL A 258 -36.54 -2.21 2.27
CA VAL A 258 -36.63 -1.73 3.67
C VAL A 258 -37.38 -0.41 3.75
N VAL A 259 -37.12 0.52 2.85
CA VAL A 259 -37.82 1.82 2.80
C VAL A 259 -39.31 1.64 2.51
N LYS A 260 -39.67 0.73 1.59
CA LYS A 260 -41.06 0.47 1.18
C LYS A 260 -41.86 -0.32 2.21
N ASN A 261 -41.27 -1.36 2.79
CA ASN A 261 -41.96 -2.35 3.61
C ASN A 261 -41.71 -2.20 5.13
N GLY A 262 -40.77 -1.32 5.52
CA GLY A 262 -40.45 -1.02 6.91
C GLY A 262 -40.07 -2.28 7.71
N GLU A 263 -40.68 -2.46 8.88
CA GLU A 263 -40.44 -3.63 9.75
C GLU A 263 -40.79 -4.98 9.11
N ASN A 264 -41.59 -4.99 8.05
CA ASN A 264 -41.98 -6.21 7.32
C ASN A 264 -40.99 -6.59 6.22
N SER A 265 -39.98 -5.77 5.94
CA SER A 265 -38.95 -6.10 4.97
C SER A 265 -38.16 -7.33 5.40
N ARG A 266 -37.95 -8.27 4.46
CA ARG A 266 -37.06 -9.43 4.69
C ARG A 266 -35.58 -9.01 4.79
N TYR A 267 -35.23 -7.82 4.31
CA TYR A 267 -33.86 -7.29 4.29
C TYR A 267 -33.53 -6.34 5.43
N LYS A 268 -34.44 -6.13 6.41
CA LYS A 268 -34.20 -5.20 7.51
C LYS A 268 -32.93 -5.50 8.32
N ASP A 269 -32.59 -6.78 8.46
CA ASP A 269 -31.40 -7.22 9.20
C ASP A 269 -30.09 -7.16 8.36
N TRP A 270 -30.21 -6.75 7.08
CA TRP A 270 -29.05 -6.50 6.20
C TRP A 270 -28.36 -5.18 6.48
N PHE A 271 -28.96 -4.30 7.27
CA PHE A 271 -28.47 -2.95 7.55
C PHE A 271 -28.39 -2.68 9.05
N TYR A 272 -27.43 -1.85 9.44
CA TYR A 272 -27.25 -1.46 10.83
C TYR A 272 -28.15 -0.27 11.22
N GLY A 273 -28.60 -0.28 12.49
CA GLY A 273 -29.15 0.87 13.19
C GLY A 273 -30.44 1.46 12.59
N LEU A 274 -31.26 0.64 11.94
CA LEU A 274 -32.54 1.09 11.36
C LEU A 274 -33.51 1.54 12.47
N LYS A 275 -34.24 2.62 12.17
CA LYS A 275 -35.43 3.06 12.92
C LYS A 275 -36.58 3.25 11.94
N PHE A 276 -37.72 2.74 12.26
CA PHE A 276 -38.88 2.76 11.37
C PHE A 276 -39.86 3.87 11.71
N PRO A 277 -40.52 4.49 10.71
CA PRO A 277 -40.26 4.31 9.28
C PRO A 277 -38.87 4.87 8.89
N VAL A 278 -38.20 4.18 7.96
CA VAL A 278 -36.93 4.66 7.40
C VAL A 278 -37.21 5.85 6.48
N VAL A 279 -36.69 7.00 6.84
CA VAL A 279 -36.87 8.24 6.07
C VAL A 279 -35.50 8.86 5.78
N ARG A 280 -35.27 9.22 4.51
CA ARG A 280 -34.08 9.96 4.11
C ARG A 280 -34.18 11.42 4.59
N PRO A 281 -33.25 11.89 5.42
CA PRO A 281 -33.30 13.29 5.90
C PRO A 281 -32.95 14.27 4.76
N GLU A 282 -33.21 15.56 5.00
CA GLU A 282 -32.73 16.62 4.13
C GLU A 282 -31.20 16.74 4.17
N ASP A 283 -30.62 17.43 3.16
CA ASP A 283 -29.18 17.66 3.10
C ASP A 283 -28.69 18.34 4.38
N GLY A 284 -27.54 17.87 4.88
CA GLY A 284 -26.92 18.37 6.10
C GLY A 284 -27.55 17.89 7.41
N GLN A 285 -28.65 17.15 7.36
CA GLN A 285 -29.25 16.52 8.53
C GLN A 285 -28.68 15.12 8.76
N ARG A 286 -28.41 14.77 10.01
CA ARG A 286 -27.91 13.45 10.38
C ARG A 286 -28.98 12.38 10.16
N PRO A 287 -28.67 11.29 9.42
CA PRO A 287 -29.57 10.14 9.28
C PRO A 287 -29.91 9.48 10.62
N ILE A 288 -31.10 8.90 10.70
CA ILE A 288 -31.57 8.12 11.86
C ILE A 288 -31.21 6.63 11.76
N TYR A 289 -30.51 6.24 10.71
CA TYR A 289 -29.93 4.91 10.46
C TYR A 289 -28.41 5.03 10.34
N THR A 290 -27.71 3.93 10.53
CA THR A 290 -26.25 3.91 10.35
C THR A 290 -25.91 4.00 8.86
N CYS A 291 -24.95 4.86 8.51
CA CYS A 291 -24.49 5.09 7.14
C CYS A 291 -22.99 5.43 7.12
N PHE A 292 -22.38 5.36 5.96
CA PHE A 292 -21.00 5.82 5.76
C PHE A 292 -20.91 7.33 5.99
N ALA A 293 -19.98 7.79 6.81
CA ALA A 293 -19.65 9.21 7.07
C ALA A 293 -20.89 10.14 7.29
N TYR A 294 -22.02 9.60 7.75
CA TYR A 294 -23.32 10.28 7.81
C TYR A 294 -23.92 10.65 6.43
N GLU A 295 -23.40 10.07 5.35
CA GLU A 295 -23.96 10.25 4.01
C GLU A 295 -25.32 9.54 3.89
N ARG A 296 -26.40 10.32 3.79
CA ARG A 296 -27.78 9.85 3.81
C ARG A 296 -28.16 8.88 2.68
N LYS A 297 -27.36 8.84 1.60
CA LYS A 297 -27.58 7.95 0.47
C LYS A 297 -26.78 6.63 0.55
N MET A 298 -25.96 6.47 1.61
CA MET A 298 -25.04 5.34 1.75
C MET A 298 -25.29 4.53 3.04
N PRO A 299 -26.42 3.80 3.15
CA PRO A 299 -26.77 3.00 4.32
C PRO A 299 -25.75 1.88 4.54
N LYS A 300 -25.34 1.70 5.82
CA LYS A 300 -24.32 0.73 6.21
C LYS A 300 -24.85 -0.68 6.21
N LEU A 301 -24.17 -1.56 5.48
CA LEU A 301 -24.45 -2.99 5.42
C LEU A 301 -24.05 -3.69 6.72
N ASN A 302 -24.89 -4.63 7.15
CA ASN A 302 -24.61 -5.53 8.26
C ASN A 302 -23.83 -6.76 7.75
N THR A 303 -22.54 -6.60 7.58
CA THR A 303 -21.65 -7.67 7.07
C THR A 303 -21.46 -8.84 8.04
N SER A 304 -21.93 -8.72 9.29
CA SER A 304 -22.02 -9.84 10.23
C SER A 304 -23.24 -10.76 9.95
N ASN A 305 -24.21 -10.27 9.16
CA ASN A 305 -25.37 -11.08 8.75
C ASN A 305 -24.95 -12.15 7.74
N PRO A 306 -25.27 -13.45 7.96
CA PRO A 306 -24.90 -14.53 7.05
C PRO A 306 -25.42 -14.35 5.61
N GLU A 307 -26.67 -13.87 5.43
CA GLU A 307 -27.22 -13.66 4.08
C GLU A 307 -26.48 -12.54 3.32
N VAL A 308 -26.11 -11.46 4.01
CA VAL A 308 -25.29 -10.39 3.44
C VAL A 308 -23.92 -10.93 3.04
N ARG A 309 -23.31 -11.69 3.93
CA ARG A 309 -22.02 -12.32 3.65
C ARG A 309 -22.10 -13.25 2.44
N ASP A 310 -23.07 -14.15 2.41
CA ASP A 310 -23.22 -15.11 1.30
C ASP A 310 -23.43 -14.37 -0.04
N TYR A 311 -24.25 -13.32 -0.07
CA TYR A 311 -24.46 -12.49 -1.25
C TYR A 311 -23.13 -11.90 -1.78
N PHE A 312 -22.30 -11.33 -0.90
CA PHE A 312 -21.03 -10.73 -1.32
C PHE A 312 -19.92 -11.75 -1.60
N MET A 313 -19.98 -12.95 -1.02
CA MET A 313 -19.12 -14.06 -1.43
C MET A 313 -19.41 -14.50 -2.87
N ASP A 314 -20.67 -14.47 -3.29
CA ASP A 314 -21.05 -14.73 -4.68
C ASP A 314 -20.59 -13.61 -5.62
N VAL A 315 -20.70 -12.35 -5.21
CA VAL A 315 -20.12 -11.22 -5.96
C VAL A 315 -18.60 -11.37 -6.14
N CYS A 316 -17.88 -11.73 -5.05
CA CYS A 316 -16.44 -11.96 -5.11
C CYS A 316 -16.09 -13.04 -6.15
N ARG A 317 -16.79 -14.17 -6.10
CA ARG A 317 -16.56 -15.29 -7.02
C ARG A 317 -16.86 -14.89 -8.46
N TYR A 318 -17.99 -14.23 -8.70
CA TYR A 318 -18.45 -13.81 -10.01
C TYR A 318 -17.39 -12.97 -10.77
N TRP A 319 -16.84 -11.95 -10.15
CA TRP A 319 -15.84 -11.10 -10.81
C TRP A 319 -14.49 -11.78 -11.02
N LEU A 320 -14.10 -12.68 -10.11
CA LEU A 320 -12.86 -13.45 -10.27
C LEU A 320 -12.99 -14.60 -11.28
N GLU A 321 -14.15 -15.24 -11.41
CA GLU A 321 -14.37 -16.41 -12.26
C GLU A 321 -14.87 -16.03 -13.65
N ASP A 322 -15.93 -15.18 -13.73
CA ASP A 322 -16.60 -14.87 -14.99
C ASP A 322 -15.93 -13.70 -15.75
N PHE A 323 -15.23 -12.81 -15.04
CA PHE A 323 -14.49 -11.69 -15.64
C PHE A 323 -12.98 -11.83 -15.53
N ASP A 324 -12.48 -12.78 -14.76
CA ASP A 324 -11.05 -13.08 -14.60
C ASP A 324 -10.21 -11.89 -14.08
N VAL A 325 -10.80 -11.00 -13.26
CA VAL A 325 -10.01 -9.92 -12.63
C VAL A 325 -8.94 -10.49 -11.69
N ASP A 326 -7.84 -9.75 -11.46
CA ASP A 326 -6.69 -10.23 -10.69
C ASP A 326 -6.74 -9.85 -9.21
N GLY A 327 -7.70 -9.04 -8.83
CA GLY A 327 -7.85 -8.66 -7.42
C GLY A 327 -8.83 -7.55 -7.16
N TRP A 328 -8.88 -7.20 -5.87
CA TRP A 328 -9.79 -6.22 -5.33
C TRP A 328 -9.04 -5.17 -4.51
N ARG A 329 -9.37 -3.91 -4.69
CA ARG A 329 -9.21 -2.88 -3.68
C ARG A 329 -10.52 -2.77 -2.90
N LEU A 330 -10.47 -2.76 -1.59
CA LEU A 330 -11.62 -2.93 -0.71
C LEU A 330 -11.83 -1.68 0.13
N ASP A 331 -12.88 -0.97 -0.25
CA ASP A 331 -13.27 0.34 0.28
C ASP A 331 -13.64 0.28 1.76
N VAL A 332 -13.19 1.27 2.56
CA VAL A 332 -13.50 1.43 3.99
C VAL A 332 -13.37 0.11 4.77
N ALA A 333 -12.30 -0.65 4.50
CA ALA A 333 -12.16 -2.02 4.98
C ALA A 333 -12.11 -2.15 6.52
N ASN A 334 -11.67 -1.11 7.22
CA ASN A 334 -11.57 -1.08 8.68
C ASN A 334 -12.92 -0.99 9.40
N GLU A 335 -14.01 -0.61 8.71
CA GLU A 335 -15.37 -0.55 9.25
C GLU A 335 -16.19 -1.82 8.98
N VAL A 336 -15.68 -2.78 8.22
CA VAL A 336 -16.35 -4.03 7.88
C VAL A 336 -15.94 -5.13 8.85
N ASP A 337 -16.86 -6.08 9.11
CA ASP A 337 -16.63 -7.20 10.01
C ASP A 337 -15.45 -8.08 9.57
N LYS A 338 -14.61 -8.48 10.51
CA LYS A 338 -13.40 -9.25 10.21
C LYS A 338 -13.68 -10.67 9.72
N ASP A 339 -14.75 -11.30 10.19
CA ASP A 339 -15.10 -12.65 9.73
C ASP A 339 -15.69 -12.60 8.32
N PHE A 340 -16.29 -11.46 7.92
CA PHE A 340 -16.61 -11.18 6.52
C PHE A 340 -15.34 -11.19 5.66
N TRP A 341 -14.27 -10.47 6.07
CA TRP A 341 -13.03 -10.42 5.31
C TRP A 341 -12.30 -11.77 5.25
N ARG A 342 -12.35 -12.55 6.33
CA ARG A 342 -11.81 -13.93 6.32
C ARG A 342 -12.54 -14.82 5.33
N ALA A 343 -13.87 -14.73 5.31
CA ALA A 343 -14.69 -15.46 4.34
C ALA A 343 -14.41 -14.99 2.90
N PHE A 344 -14.32 -13.67 2.69
CA PHE A 344 -14.02 -13.07 1.39
C PHE A 344 -12.66 -13.56 0.86
N ARG A 345 -11.61 -13.51 1.70
CA ARG A 345 -10.29 -14.05 1.35
C ARG A 345 -10.37 -15.54 1.00
N ALA A 346 -11.05 -16.34 1.81
CA ALA A 346 -11.18 -17.78 1.55
C ALA A 346 -11.81 -18.06 0.20
N VAL A 347 -12.86 -17.33 -0.17
CA VAL A 347 -13.51 -17.43 -1.49
C VAL A 347 -12.57 -16.94 -2.58
N ALA A 348 -11.98 -15.77 -2.45
CA ALA A 348 -11.09 -15.19 -3.44
C ALA A 348 -9.91 -16.12 -3.77
N LYS A 349 -9.19 -16.59 -2.74
CA LYS A 349 -8.03 -17.47 -2.92
C LYS A 349 -8.38 -18.88 -3.40
N LYS A 350 -9.59 -19.34 -3.13
CA LYS A 350 -10.11 -20.62 -3.68
C LYS A 350 -10.47 -20.48 -5.15
N THR A 351 -11.04 -19.35 -5.56
CA THR A 351 -11.47 -19.09 -6.94
C THR A 351 -10.27 -18.78 -7.83
N LYS A 352 -9.41 -17.86 -7.40
CA LYS A 352 -8.18 -17.46 -8.11
C LYS A 352 -7.04 -17.33 -7.08
N LYS A 353 -6.17 -18.33 -6.99
CA LYS A 353 -5.15 -18.46 -5.95
C LYS A 353 -4.28 -17.21 -5.81
N ASP A 354 -3.87 -16.64 -6.93
CA ASP A 354 -2.96 -15.50 -7.00
C ASP A 354 -3.71 -14.15 -7.07
N SER A 355 -5.04 -14.14 -6.80
CA SER A 355 -5.80 -12.90 -6.66
C SER A 355 -5.28 -12.06 -5.49
N VAL A 356 -5.35 -10.73 -5.59
CA VAL A 356 -4.87 -9.80 -4.58
C VAL A 356 -6.04 -9.13 -3.87
N LEU A 357 -5.91 -8.98 -2.55
CA LEU A 357 -6.84 -8.22 -1.72
C LEU A 357 -6.11 -7.05 -1.07
N ILE A 358 -6.43 -5.83 -1.51
CA ILE A 358 -5.83 -4.58 -1.03
C ILE A 358 -6.87 -3.81 -0.23
N ALA A 359 -6.67 -3.63 1.06
CA ALA A 359 -7.59 -2.88 1.91
C ALA A 359 -7.33 -1.37 1.83
N GLU A 360 -8.39 -0.58 1.79
CA GLU A 360 -8.28 0.82 2.14
C GLU A 360 -8.37 0.99 3.66
N ILE A 361 -7.21 1.28 4.26
CA ILE A 361 -7.08 1.58 5.69
C ILE A 361 -6.03 2.69 5.81
N TRP A 362 -6.41 3.79 6.45
CA TRP A 362 -5.58 5.00 6.52
C TRP A 362 -4.64 5.04 7.73
N GLU A 363 -4.84 4.14 8.68
CA GLU A 363 -4.07 3.98 9.91
C GLU A 363 -3.27 2.68 9.94
N ASN A 364 -2.67 2.35 11.08
CA ASN A 364 -1.96 1.09 11.30
C ASN A 364 -2.84 -0.12 11.02
N SER A 365 -2.44 -0.91 10.02
CA SER A 365 -3.20 -2.04 9.48
C SER A 365 -2.73 -3.41 9.99
N GLU A 366 -1.87 -3.46 11.04
CA GLU A 366 -1.29 -4.71 11.55
C GLU A 366 -2.34 -5.81 11.77
N ARG A 367 -3.53 -5.45 12.32
CA ARG A 367 -4.59 -6.41 12.63
C ARG A 367 -5.25 -7.06 11.42
N TRP A 368 -5.14 -6.44 10.26
CA TRP A 368 -5.75 -6.89 9.01
C TRP A 368 -4.75 -7.59 8.08
N LEU A 369 -3.45 -7.51 8.40
CA LEU A 369 -2.34 -8.05 7.61
C LEU A 369 -1.68 -9.27 8.28
N GLN A 370 -2.47 -10.08 8.98
CA GLN A 370 -2.00 -11.29 9.66
C GLN A 370 -2.04 -12.55 8.76
N GLY A 371 -2.28 -12.40 7.46
CA GLY A 371 -2.37 -13.50 6.51
C GLY A 371 -3.77 -14.08 6.31
N ASP A 372 -4.75 -13.68 7.13
CA ASP A 372 -6.11 -14.21 7.13
C ASP A 372 -7.17 -13.31 6.48
N MET A 373 -6.84 -12.05 6.14
CA MET A 373 -7.76 -11.09 5.54
C MET A 373 -7.20 -10.46 4.26
N PHE A 374 -6.16 -9.61 4.35
CA PHE A 374 -5.64 -8.89 3.20
C PHE A 374 -4.18 -9.23 2.90
N ASP A 375 -3.79 -9.06 1.64
CA ASP A 375 -2.42 -9.18 1.19
C ASP A 375 -1.68 -7.84 1.35
N SER A 376 -2.40 -6.73 1.22
CA SER A 376 -1.84 -5.38 1.18
C SER A 376 -2.83 -4.34 1.68
N THR A 377 -2.35 -3.13 1.89
CA THR A 377 -3.19 -1.94 2.08
C THR A 377 -2.72 -0.78 1.20
N MET A 378 -3.62 0.17 0.91
CA MET A 378 -3.23 1.48 0.39
C MET A 378 -2.37 2.19 1.43
N ASN A 379 -1.08 2.40 1.12
CA ASN A 379 -0.10 2.87 2.10
C ASN A 379 -0.15 4.40 2.26
N TYR A 380 -1.19 4.91 2.90
CA TYR A 380 -1.31 6.34 3.21
C TYR A 380 -0.24 6.86 4.18
N GLU A 381 0.41 5.99 4.96
CA GLU A 381 1.57 6.37 5.79
C GLU A 381 2.77 6.75 4.91
N PHE A 382 3.03 5.99 3.82
CA PHE A 382 4.04 6.36 2.83
C PHE A 382 3.76 7.76 2.24
N ARG A 383 2.51 7.99 1.82
CA ARG A 383 2.07 9.31 1.34
C ARG A 383 2.33 10.42 2.36
N LYS A 384 1.98 10.19 3.62
CA LYS A 384 2.11 11.17 4.70
C LYS A 384 3.57 11.54 4.95
N VAL A 385 4.46 10.56 5.00
CA VAL A 385 5.89 10.78 5.21
C VAL A 385 6.49 11.53 4.01
N CYS A 386 6.19 11.10 2.78
CA CYS A 386 6.64 11.76 1.55
C CYS A 386 6.08 13.18 1.42
N ARG A 387 4.81 13.40 1.78
CA ARG A 387 4.18 14.71 1.76
C ARG A 387 4.89 15.70 2.69
N ASP A 388 5.15 15.29 3.93
CA ASP A 388 5.75 16.17 4.94
C ASP A 388 7.21 16.51 4.58
N PHE A 389 7.93 15.59 3.94
CA PHE A 389 9.32 15.77 3.52
C PHE A 389 9.45 16.46 2.15
N PHE A 390 8.91 15.83 1.09
CA PHE A 390 9.09 16.33 -0.27
C PHE A 390 8.15 17.49 -0.62
N ALA A 391 6.84 17.37 -0.31
CA ALA A 391 5.90 18.41 -0.71
C ALA A 391 5.98 19.64 0.19
N PHE A 392 5.88 19.49 1.48
CA PHE A 392 5.82 20.63 2.40
C PHE A 392 7.20 21.10 2.89
N GLY A 393 8.20 20.22 2.95
CA GLY A 393 9.47 20.52 3.60
C GLY A 393 9.31 20.83 5.10
N LYS A 394 8.34 20.19 5.76
CA LYS A 394 8.05 20.37 7.19
C LYS A 394 9.00 19.59 8.09
N ILE A 395 9.55 18.50 7.59
CA ILE A 395 10.47 17.61 8.30
C ILE A 395 11.82 17.59 7.58
N ASN A 396 12.89 17.37 8.31
CA ASN A 396 14.23 17.16 7.76
C ASN A 396 14.46 15.68 7.41
N ALA A 397 15.62 15.36 6.83
CA ALA A 397 15.92 13.99 6.42
C ALA A 397 16.07 13.02 7.60
N ARG A 398 16.51 13.51 8.76
CA ARG A 398 16.58 12.71 9.99
C ARG A 398 15.19 12.27 10.46
N GLU A 399 14.24 13.21 10.53
CA GLU A 399 12.86 12.89 10.90
C GLU A 399 12.16 12.05 9.83
N PHE A 400 12.46 12.32 8.54
CA PHE A 400 12.02 11.46 7.45
C PHE A 400 12.50 10.02 7.64
N ASN A 401 13.79 9.82 7.93
CA ASN A 401 14.35 8.50 8.23
C ASN A 401 13.60 7.79 9.36
N SER A 402 13.42 8.47 10.50
CA SER A 402 12.74 7.86 11.66
C SER A 402 11.34 7.37 11.32
N ARG A 403 10.53 8.18 10.63
CA ARG A 403 9.18 7.81 10.22
C ARG A 403 9.17 6.73 9.15
N PHE A 404 10.13 6.78 8.24
CA PHE A 404 10.24 5.83 7.13
C PHE A 404 10.64 4.44 7.63
N VAL A 405 11.60 4.37 8.55
CA VAL A 405 12.04 3.12 9.20
C VAL A 405 10.89 2.51 10.03
N ASP A 406 10.17 3.32 10.82
CA ASP A 406 9.00 2.84 11.57
C ASP A 406 7.95 2.22 10.64
N MET A 407 7.64 2.88 9.52
CA MET A 407 6.71 2.37 8.52
C MET A 407 7.18 1.03 7.92
N LEU A 408 8.47 0.91 7.53
CA LEU A 408 9.02 -0.29 6.91
C LEU A 408 9.07 -1.49 7.87
N LEU A 409 9.22 -1.25 9.17
CA LEU A 409 9.32 -2.31 10.17
C LEU A 409 8.00 -2.66 10.86
N ARG A 410 6.92 -1.98 10.46
CA ARG A 410 5.58 -2.13 11.07
C ARG A 410 4.93 -3.47 10.75
N TYR A 411 5.29 -4.09 9.64
CA TYR A 411 4.74 -5.38 9.17
C TYR A 411 5.86 -6.38 8.87
N PRO A 412 5.54 -7.68 8.70
CA PRO A 412 6.46 -8.63 8.09
C PRO A 412 6.97 -8.13 6.74
N PHE A 413 8.26 -8.31 6.46
CA PHE A 413 8.87 -7.72 5.26
C PHE A 413 8.21 -8.14 3.93
N PRO A 414 7.76 -9.40 3.73
CA PRO A 414 7.01 -9.76 2.52
C PRO A 414 5.72 -8.96 2.33
N ILE A 415 5.03 -8.61 3.43
CA ILE A 415 3.83 -7.75 3.40
C ILE A 415 4.23 -6.31 3.02
N VAL A 416 5.35 -5.80 3.54
CA VAL A 416 5.86 -4.47 3.18
C VAL A 416 6.20 -4.40 1.68
N GLN A 417 6.74 -5.49 1.10
CA GLN A 417 7.03 -5.56 -0.33
C GLN A 417 5.77 -5.48 -1.21
N GLY A 418 4.61 -5.84 -0.70
CA GLY A 418 3.33 -5.77 -1.39
C GLY A 418 2.47 -4.55 -1.04
N GLN A 419 2.91 -3.65 -0.12
CA GLN A 419 2.12 -2.47 0.23
C GLN A 419 1.95 -1.54 -0.96
N LEU A 420 0.71 -1.14 -1.25
CA LEU A 420 0.39 -0.23 -2.36
C LEU A 420 0.78 1.20 -1.98
N ASN A 421 2.01 1.57 -2.28
CA ASN A 421 2.53 2.91 -2.03
C ASN A 421 1.93 3.92 -3.00
N LEU A 422 1.52 5.08 -2.50
CA LEU A 422 0.92 6.14 -3.31
C LEU A 422 1.37 7.52 -2.83
N LEU A 423 1.35 8.51 -3.72
CA LEU A 423 1.53 9.91 -3.39
C LEU A 423 0.20 10.65 -3.35
N ASP A 424 -0.73 10.27 -4.23
CA ASP A 424 -2.10 10.77 -4.26
C ASP A 424 -3.09 9.70 -4.79
N SER A 425 -4.37 10.03 -4.76
CA SER A 425 -5.45 9.18 -5.22
C SER A 425 -6.69 10.03 -5.54
N HIS A 426 -7.80 9.36 -5.86
CA HIS A 426 -9.11 9.99 -6.05
C HIS A 426 -9.76 10.56 -4.76
N ASP A 427 -9.15 10.35 -3.59
CA ASP A 427 -9.64 10.79 -2.27
C ASP A 427 -8.81 11.90 -1.63
N VAL A 428 -7.70 12.27 -2.24
CA VAL A 428 -6.77 13.25 -1.67
C VAL A 428 -6.21 14.17 -2.74
N SER A 429 -5.81 15.37 -2.31
CA SER A 429 -5.21 16.36 -3.19
C SER A 429 -4.02 15.82 -3.97
N ARG A 430 -3.86 16.25 -5.23
CA ARG A 430 -2.71 15.91 -6.07
C ARG A 430 -1.40 16.32 -5.40
N PHE A 431 -0.43 15.42 -5.41
CA PHE A 431 0.84 15.65 -4.72
C PHE A 431 1.60 16.86 -5.27
N ARG A 432 1.56 17.04 -6.59
CA ARG A 432 2.14 18.21 -7.23
C ARG A 432 1.53 19.53 -6.72
N SER A 433 0.22 19.56 -6.45
CA SER A 433 -0.45 20.70 -5.83
C SER A 433 0.05 20.96 -4.42
N LEU A 434 0.25 19.90 -3.62
CA LEU A 434 0.79 20.05 -2.27
C LEU A 434 2.19 20.64 -2.26
N CYS A 435 3.01 20.35 -3.28
CA CYS A 435 4.34 20.95 -3.42
C CYS A 435 4.30 22.49 -3.52
N THR A 436 3.21 23.10 -4.01
CA THR A 436 3.07 24.57 -4.04
C THR A 436 2.98 25.20 -2.66
N GLN A 437 2.64 24.43 -1.63
CA GLN A 437 2.49 24.92 -0.25
C GLN A 437 3.83 24.94 0.52
N SER A 438 4.93 24.50 -0.09
CA SER A 438 6.24 24.58 0.54
C SER A 438 6.73 26.02 0.68
N PRO A 439 7.25 26.43 1.84
CA PRO A 439 7.84 27.76 2.02
C PRO A 439 9.00 28.07 1.03
N SER A 440 9.71 27.02 0.56
CA SER A 440 10.82 27.17 -0.38
C SER A 440 10.39 27.48 -1.81
N VAL A 441 9.11 27.32 -2.15
CA VAL A 441 8.60 27.62 -3.49
C VAL A 441 8.56 29.12 -3.73
N ALA A 442 8.10 29.93 -2.76
CA ALA A 442 8.11 31.41 -2.78
C ALA A 442 7.85 32.05 -4.16
N GLY A 443 6.94 31.43 -4.96
CA GLY A 443 6.61 31.88 -6.32
C GLY A 443 7.45 31.25 -7.45
N ASP A 444 8.48 30.47 -7.16
CA ASP A 444 9.24 29.71 -8.16
C ASP A 444 8.61 28.32 -8.41
N PHE A 445 7.74 28.25 -9.40
CA PHE A 445 7.09 26.99 -9.79
C PHE A 445 8.06 25.93 -10.33
N SER A 446 9.29 26.27 -10.70
CA SER A 446 10.30 25.26 -11.07
C SER A 446 10.68 24.38 -9.88
N THR A 447 10.59 24.91 -8.69
CA THR A 447 10.81 24.16 -7.43
C THR A 447 9.70 23.15 -7.15
N VAL A 448 8.46 23.42 -7.56
CA VAL A 448 7.34 22.46 -7.48
C VAL A 448 7.67 21.18 -8.24
N ASP A 449 8.10 21.31 -9.49
CA ASP A 449 8.43 20.16 -10.34
C ASP A 449 9.64 19.37 -9.82
N LYS A 450 10.62 20.04 -9.22
CA LYS A 450 11.79 19.40 -8.60
C LYS A 450 11.39 18.56 -7.37
N ARG A 451 10.52 19.11 -6.51
CA ARG A 451 9.99 18.43 -5.33
C ARG A 451 9.14 17.22 -5.70
N PHE A 452 8.23 17.40 -6.66
CA PHE A 452 7.41 16.33 -7.21
C PHE A 452 8.27 15.20 -7.78
N ARG A 453 9.28 15.53 -8.59
CA ARG A 453 10.23 14.56 -9.16
C ARG A 453 10.94 13.71 -8.09
N LEU A 454 11.38 14.32 -6.99
CA LEU A 454 12.02 13.58 -5.89
C LEU A 454 11.04 12.62 -5.19
N ALA A 455 9.78 13.02 -5.04
CA ALA A 455 8.75 12.16 -4.46
C ALA A 455 8.45 10.97 -5.36
N GLU A 456 8.30 11.17 -6.68
CA GLU A 456 8.09 10.11 -7.66
C GLU A 456 9.28 9.15 -7.73
N LEU A 457 10.50 9.69 -7.68
CA LEU A 457 11.70 8.86 -7.60
C LEU A 457 11.71 8.01 -6.33
N CYS A 458 11.36 8.59 -5.18
CA CYS A 458 11.22 7.86 -3.93
C CYS A 458 10.14 6.77 -4.03
N LEU A 459 8.97 7.07 -4.60
CA LEU A 459 7.89 6.11 -4.84
C LEU A 459 8.36 4.91 -5.66
N LEU A 460 9.02 5.17 -6.79
CA LEU A 460 9.42 4.13 -7.75
C LEU A 460 10.67 3.35 -7.35
N THR A 461 11.46 3.83 -6.38
CA THR A 461 12.68 3.16 -5.91
C THR A 461 12.55 2.54 -4.52
N SER A 462 11.52 2.87 -3.76
CA SER A 462 11.26 2.31 -2.43
C SER A 462 10.77 0.87 -2.47
N VAL A 463 10.74 0.25 -1.27
CA VAL A 463 10.05 -1.04 -1.05
C VAL A 463 8.55 -0.82 -1.13
N GLY A 464 7.85 -1.78 -1.68
CA GLY A 464 6.39 -1.77 -1.88
C GLY A 464 6.03 -1.70 -3.35
N THR A 465 4.75 -1.84 -3.65
CA THR A 465 4.17 -1.75 -4.99
C THR A 465 3.80 -0.29 -5.26
N PRO A 466 4.45 0.42 -6.19
CA PRO A 466 4.11 1.80 -6.48
C PRO A 466 2.79 1.90 -7.25
N SER A 467 1.95 2.85 -6.85
CA SER A 467 0.71 3.22 -7.53
C SER A 467 0.77 4.69 -7.92
N VAL A 468 0.59 4.95 -9.20
CA VAL A 468 0.53 6.29 -9.79
C VAL A 468 -0.91 6.59 -10.19
N PHE A 469 -1.42 7.72 -9.76
CA PHE A 469 -2.77 8.14 -10.12
C PHE A 469 -2.75 8.80 -11.51
N TYR A 470 -3.72 8.45 -12.37
CA TYR A 470 -3.78 8.92 -13.75
C TYR A 470 -3.54 10.44 -13.84
N GLY A 471 -2.74 10.87 -14.78
CA GLY A 471 -2.45 12.27 -15.04
C GLY A 471 -1.28 12.87 -14.25
N ASP A 472 -0.69 12.17 -13.27
CA ASP A 472 0.52 12.63 -12.59
C ASP A 472 1.68 12.79 -13.56
N GLU A 473 1.77 11.90 -14.54
CA GLU A 473 2.75 11.94 -15.62
C GLU A 473 2.53 13.13 -16.58
N LEU A 474 1.33 13.73 -16.57
CA LEU A 474 0.99 14.95 -17.31
C LEU A 474 0.89 16.18 -16.41
N GLY A 475 1.25 16.03 -15.13
CA GLY A 475 1.34 17.11 -14.16
C GLY A 475 0.00 17.67 -13.69
N VAL A 476 -1.06 16.84 -13.64
CA VAL A 476 -2.38 17.25 -13.14
C VAL A 476 -2.25 17.82 -11.73
N VAL A 477 -3.03 18.86 -11.46
CA VAL A 477 -3.10 19.55 -10.16
C VAL A 477 -4.54 19.56 -9.65
N GLY A 478 -4.72 19.70 -8.36
CA GLY A 478 -6.04 19.79 -7.72
C GLY A 478 -5.93 19.68 -6.21
N PHE A 479 -6.72 20.50 -5.50
CA PHE A 479 -6.83 20.46 -4.02
C PHE A 479 -8.17 19.89 -3.59
N GLU A 480 -9.22 20.24 -4.28
CA GLU A 480 -10.59 19.83 -3.99
C GLU A 480 -10.99 18.61 -4.84
N GLU A 481 -12.05 17.91 -4.44
CA GLU A 481 -12.49 16.69 -5.12
C GLU A 481 -12.69 16.86 -6.64
N CYS A 482 -13.35 17.94 -7.03
CA CYS A 482 -13.58 18.23 -8.45
C CYS A 482 -12.27 18.46 -9.22
N ASP A 483 -11.23 18.97 -8.55
CA ASP A 483 -9.97 19.32 -9.18
C ASP A 483 -9.02 18.12 -9.26
N TYR A 484 -8.88 17.33 -8.18
CA TYR A 484 -7.99 16.17 -8.22
C TYR A 484 -8.57 14.99 -9.04
N ARG A 485 -9.89 15.00 -9.31
CA ARG A 485 -10.57 14.13 -10.30
C ARG A 485 -10.79 14.85 -11.64
N ALA A 486 -9.91 15.79 -11.99
CA ALA A 486 -9.97 16.53 -13.27
C ALA A 486 -9.85 15.58 -14.47
N PRO A 487 -10.36 15.99 -15.65
CA PRO A 487 -10.19 15.21 -16.86
C PRO A 487 -8.71 15.06 -17.23
N MET A 488 -8.35 13.91 -17.79
CA MET A 488 -7.00 13.66 -18.30
C MET A 488 -6.61 14.70 -19.34
N PRO A 489 -5.52 15.47 -19.19
CA PRO A 489 -5.15 16.56 -20.08
C PRO A 489 -4.40 16.06 -21.33
N TRP A 490 -5.04 15.22 -22.13
CA TRP A 490 -4.45 14.52 -23.28
C TRP A 490 -3.74 15.43 -24.27
N ALA A 491 -4.37 16.54 -24.62
CA ALA A 491 -3.85 17.47 -25.64
C ALA A 491 -2.89 18.52 -25.06
N ASN A 492 -3.11 18.91 -23.80
CA ASN A 492 -2.41 20.05 -23.19
C ASN A 492 -1.95 19.66 -21.77
N PRO A 493 -0.88 18.89 -21.62
CA PRO A 493 -0.34 18.54 -20.32
C PRO A 493 0.07 19.81 -19.56
N VAL A 494 -0.22 19.84 -18.26
CA VAL A 494 0.22 20.94 -17.37
C VAL A 494 1.75 20.91 -17.25
N LYS A 495 2.29 19.70 -17.12
CA LYS A 495 3.72 19.41 -17.16
C LYS A 495 3.91 18.01 -17.73
N ASP A 496 4.64 17.89 -18.82
CA ASP A 496 4.97 16.59 -19.39
C ASP A 496 6.15 15.96 -18.64
N ASN A 497 5.86 14.92 -17.85
CA ASN A 497 6.83 14.16 -17.10
C ASN A 497 6.93 12.70 -17.60
N ARG A 498 6.30 12.36 -18.75
CA ARG A 498 6.23 10.97 -19.26
C ARG A 498 7.59 10.32 -19.42
N ASP A 499 8.60 11.06 -19.83
CA ASP A 499 9.96 10.51 -19.99
C ASP A 499 10.56 10.12 -18.63
N LEU A 500 10.33 10.91 -17.58
CA LEU A 500 10.75 10.59 -16.22
C LEU A 500 10.08 9.29 -15.73
N PHE A 501 8.75 9.18 -15.88
CA PHE A 501 8.03 7.98 -15.46
C PHE A 501 8.52 6.75 -16.24
N ARG A 502 8.64 6.86 -17.56
CA ARG A 502 9.15 5.78 -18.41
C ARG A 502 10.54 5.30 -17.99
N GLU A 503 11.44 6.24 -17.71
CA GLU A 503 12.81 5.93 -17.27
C GLU A 503 12.82 5.23 -15.89
N LEU A 504 12.11 5.76 -14.90
CA LEU A 504 12.07 5.20 -13.55
C LEU A 504 11.31 3.86 -13.49
N ILE A 505 10.21 3.72 -14.20
CA ILE A 505 9.45 2.47 -14.27
C ILE A 505 10.28 1.38 -14.96
N LYS A 506 10.94 1.71 -16.07
CA LYS A 506 11.85 0.79 -16.75
C LYS A 506 12.98 0.35 -15.83
N LEU A 507 13.60 1.29 -15.09
CA LEU A 507 14.66 0.97 -14.13
C LEU A 507 14.14 0.01 -13.06
N ARG A 508 12.96 0.30 -12.46
CA ARG A 508 12.37 -0.56 -11.43
C ARG A 508 12.09 -1.96 -11.95
N ARG A 509 11.44 -2.09 -13.10
CA ARG A 509 11.03 -3.38 -13.66
C ARG A 509 12.20 -4.23 -14.17
N SER A 510 13.32 -3.62 -14.53
CA SER A 510 14.51 -4.31 -15.02
C SER A 510 15.54 -4.64 -13.94
N ASN A 511 15.30 -4.26 -12.69
CA ASN A 511 16.28 -4.42 -11.61
C ASN A 511 15.66 -5.06 -10.37
N ASP A 512 16.03 -6.32 -10.12
CA ASP A 512 15.55 -7.14 -9.00
C ASP A 512 15.77 -6.50 -7.63
N CYS A 513 16.77 -5.60 -7.51
CA CYS A 513 16.99 -4.89 -6.26
C CYS A 513 15.77 -4.06 -5.85
N PHE A 514 15.05 -3.44 -6.79
CA PHE A 514 13.85 -2.65 -6.47
C PHE A 514 12.61 -3.50 -6.21
N ILE A 515 12.56 -4.72 -6.75
CA ILE A 515 11.45 -5.66 -6.60
C ILE A 515 11.63 -6.50 -5.33
N HIS A 516 12.74 -7.23 -5.22
CA HIS A 516 12.98 -8.24 -4.20
C HIS A 516 14.00 -7.82 -3.13
N GLY A 517 14.82 -6.80 -3.42
CA GLY A 517 15.91 -6.39 -2.55
C GLY A 517 15.45 -5.91 -1.17
N ASN A 518 16.31 -6.10 -0.18
CA ASN A 518 16.14 -5.49 1.13
C ASN A 518 16.25 -3.95 1.04
N PHE A 519 16.03 -3.28 2.15
CA PHE A 519 16.14 -1.82 2.25
C PHE A 519 17.07 -1.47 3.42
N ARG A 520 18.07 -0.61 3.16
CA ARG A 520 18.96 -0.08 4.20
C ARG A 520 19.20 1.39 3.98
N VAL A 521 19.00 2.19 5.00
CA VAL A 521 19.44 3.59 5.04
C VAL A 521 20.95 3.61 5.26
N LEU A 522 21.66 4.37 4.45
CA LEU A 522 23.13 4.48 4.47
C LEU A 522 23.58 5.77 5.12
N ASP A 523 22.88 6.87 4.85
CA ASP A 523 23.25 8.19 5.36
C ASP A 523 22.06 9.17 5.30
N TYR A 524 22.01 10.12 6.22
CA TYR A 524 21.07 11.23 6.24
C TYR A 524 21.62 12.40 7.07
N ASP A 525 21.04 13.59 6.92
CA ASP A 525 21.44 14.77 7.68
C ASP A 525 20.24 15.51 8.32
N GLU A 526 20.55 16.61 9.00
CA GLU A 526 19.56 17.50 9.62
C GLU A 526 18.85 18.42 8.60
N ARG A 527 19.09 18.25 7.29
CA ARG A 527 18.50 19.06 6.22
C ARG A 527 17.71 18.18 5.26
N GLY A 528 18.28 17.82 4.11
CA GLY A 528 17.59 17.15 3.03
C GLY A 528 18.31 15.95 2.42
N LYS A 529 19.52 15.61 2.90
CA LYS A 529 20.26 14.43 2.43
C LYS A 529 19.63 13.14 2.92
N PHE A 530 19.28 12.25 2.01
CA PHE A 530 18.83 10.92 2.34
C PHE A 530 19.42 9.92 1.34
N VAL A 531 20.14 8.93 1.84
CA VAL A 531 20.78 7.90 1.02
C VAL A 531 20.37 6.53 1.52
N PHE A 532 19.87 5.71 0.61
CA PHE A 532 19.49 4.33 0.93
C PHE A 532 19.97 3.35 -0.13
N ALA A 533 20.05 2.09 0.24
CA ALA A 533 20.36 1.00 -0.66
C ALA A 533 19.20 0.01 -0.74
N ARG A 534 19.04 -0.57 -1.93
CA ARG A 534 18.26 -1.78 -2.19
C ARG A 534 19.24 -2.87 -2.64
N ALA A 535 19.21 -4.03 -2.03
CA ALA A 535 20.17 -5.09 -2.33
C ALA A 535 19.53 -6.48 -2.33
N THR A 536 19.95 -7.29 -3.29
CA THR A 536 19.79 -8.75 -3.30
C THR A 536 21.14 -9.38 -2.94
N ASP A 537 21.24 -10.70 -2.94
CA ASP A 537 22.50 -11.41 -2.67
C ASP A 537 23.59 -11.10 -3.69
N SER A 538 23.23 -10.69 -4.91
CA SER A 538 24.16 -10.53 -6.04
C SER A 538 24.36 -9.09 -6.50
N LYS A 539 23.47 -8.17 -6.15
CA LYS A 539 23.45 -6.79 -6.65
C LYS A 539 23.04 -5.81 -5.57
N ARG A 540 23.52 -4.58 -5.72
CA ARG A 540 23.14 -3.46 -4.85
C ARG A 540 22.88 -2.22 -5.68
N VAL A 541 21.79 -1.52 -5.39
CA VAL A 541 21.52 -0.18 -5.93
C VAL A 541 21.55 0.81 -4.78
N VAL A 542 22.22 1.94 -4.99
CA VAL A 542 22.26 3.07 -4.04
C VAL A 542 21.50 4.23 -4.64
N VAL A 543 20.56 4.77 -3.87
CA VAL A 543 19.75 5.94 -4.24
C VAL A 543 20.09 7.07 -3.27
N ALA A 544 20.54 8.20 -3.82
CA ALA A 544 20.87 9.41 -3.07
C ALA A 544 19.95 10.55 -3.47
N LEU A 545 19.40 11.23 -2.48
CA LEU A 545 18.47 12.35 -2.63
C LEU A 545 18.98 13.56 -1.86
N ASN A 546 18.77 14.76 -2.42
CA ASN A 546 18.86 16.02 -1.71
C ASN A 546 17.54 16.79 -1.83
N ALA A 547 16.68 16.71 -0.82
CA ALA A 547 15.38 17.39 -0.80
C ALA A 547 15.46 18.86 -0.32
N PHE A 548 16.66 19.42 -0.31
CA PHE A 548 16.92 20.79 0.12
C PHE A 548 17.20 21.74 -1.07
N ASN A 549 16.97 23.04 -0.88
CA ASN A 549 17.10 24.05 -1.92
C ASN A 549 18.54 24.59 -2.10
N GLU A 550 19.51 23.97 -1.46
CA GLU A 550 20.94 24.28 -1.58
C GLU A 550 21.72 23.01 -1.93
N SER A 551 22.93 23.18 -2.43
CA SER A 551 23.85 22.08 -2.67
C SER A 551 24.28 21.42 -1.36
N ASN A 552 24.48 20.11 -1.43
CA ASN A 552 25.02 19.31 -0.33
C ASN A 552 26.21 18.50 -0.86
N ASP A 553 27.37 18.68 -0.27
CA ASP A 553 28.67 18.10 -0.65
C ASP A 553 29.15 16.98 0.28
N SER A 554 28.32 16.56 1.24
CA SER A 554 28.72 15.57 2.25
C SER A 554 28.17 14.17 1.98
N PHE A 555 28.36 13.62 0.77
CA PHE A 555 27.91 12.28 0.38
C PHE A 555 29.06 11.26 0.37
N SER A 556 29.71 11.04 1.52
CA SER A 556 30.85 10.13 1.65
C SER A 556 30.54 8.64 1.42
N VAL A 557 29.25 8.28 1.37
CA VAL A 557 28.79 6.90 1.22
C VAL A 557 28.43 6.53 -0.23
N LEU A 558 28.57 7.46 -1.18
CA LEU A 558 28.27 7.19 -2.59
C LEU A 558 29.29 6.24 -3.20
N PRO A 559 28.85 5.34 -4.10
CA PRO A 559 29.76 4.47 -4.84
C PRO A 559 30.71 5.27 -5.74
N ASP A 560 31.94 4.76 -5.89
CA ASP A 560 32.94 5.31 -6.82
C ASP A 560 32.71 4.75 -8.23
N CYS A 561 31.55 5.05 -8.81
CA CYS A 561 31.16 4.70 -10.17
C CYS A 561 30.19 5.75 -10.74
N GLU A 562 30.00 5.75 -12.05
CA GLU A 562 29.02 6.62 -12.69
C GLU A 562 27.59 6.23 -12.31
N PRO A 563 26.71 7.19 -12.02
CA PRO A 563 25.29 6.92 -11.77
C PRO A 563 24.59 6.46 -13.06
N ILE A 564 23.64 5.53 -12.91
CA ILE A 564 22.79 5.09 -14.04
C ILE A 564 21.72 6.14 -14.39
N ILE A 565 21.26 6.91 -13.39
CA ILE A 565 20.36 8.05 -13.54
C ILE A 565 20.82 9.13 -12.56
N SER A 566 20.88 10.37 -13.00
CA SER A 566 21.16 11.48 -12.11
C SER A 566 20.55 12.81 -12.59
N TYR A 567 20.33 13.68 -11.65
CA TYR A 567 19.95 15.08 -11.88
C TYR A 567 20.66 15.96 -10.86
N ASN A 568 21.30 17.01 -11.34
CA ASN A 568 22.01 17.99 -10.50
C ASN A 568 23.07 17.32 -9.60
N TYR A 569 23.83 16.37 -10.16
CA TYR A 569 24.91 15.63 -9.52
C TYR A 569 26.27 16.11 -10.03
N ASP A 570 27.17 16.40 -9.12
CA ASP A 570 28.58 16.71 -9.38
C ASP A 570 29.46 15.49 -9.06
N ALA A 571 29.90 14.79 -10.11
CA ALA A 571 30.71 13.59 -9.97
C ALA A 571 32.12 13.86 -9.40
N GLN A 572 32.69 15.08 -9.62
CA GLN A 572 34.03 15.41 -9.12
C GLN A 572 34.07 15.58 -7.60
N ASN A 573 33.00 16.15 -7.06
CA ASN A 573 32.90 16.45 -5.64
C ASN A 573 32.00 15.47 -4.87
N HIS A 574 31.43 14.46 -5.52
CA HIS A 574 30.41 13.59 -4.94
C HIS A 574 29.29 14.37 -4.25
N ALA A 575 28.78 15.41 -4.93
CA ALA A 575 27.82 16.37 -4.38
C ALA A 575 26.50 16.34 -5.16
N LEU A 576 25.39 16.56 -4.47
CA LEU A 576 24.08 16.81 -5.07
C LEU A 576 23.73 18.30 -4.93
N GLY A 577 23.47 18.95 -6.06
CA GLY A 577 22.91 20.30 -6.05
C GLY A 577 21.49 20.33 -5.47
N ALA A 578 20.90 21.52 -5.41
CA ALA A 578 19.55 21.72 -4.91
C ALA A 578 18.54 20.78 -5.60
N PHE A 579 17.76 20.02 -4.83
CA PHE A 579 16.80 19.01 -5.32
C PHE A 579 17.44 17.99 -6.27
N GLY A 580 18.73 17.70 -6.10
CA GLY A 580 19.46 16.71 -6.89
C GLY A 580 19.23 15.28 -6.43
N TYR A 581 19.49 14.34 -7.32
CA TYR A 581 19.49 12.91 -7.03
C TYR A 581 20.48 12.14 -7.90
N ALA A 582 20.90 10.98 -7.44
CA ALA A 582 21.70 10.04 -8.21
C ALA A 582 21.38 8.60 -7.81
N ILE A 583 21.33 7.71 -8.79
CA ILE A 583 21.10 6.27 -8.61
C ILE A 583 22.30 5.53 -9.17
N PHE A 584 22.88 4.65 -8.37
CA PHE A 584 24.08 3.87 -8.71
C PHE A 584 23.78 2.38 -8.65
N GLU A 585 24.25 1.62 -9.63
CA GLU A 585 24.28 0.15 -9.55
C GLU A 585 25.68 -0.30 -9.18
N VAL A 586 25.78 -1.03 -8.07
CA VAL A 586 27.03 -1.58 -7.55
C VAL A 586 27.00 -3.08 -7.77
N LYS A 587 27.99 -3.60 -8.48
CA LYS A 587 28.16 -5.02 -8.76
C LYS A 587 28.74 -5.77 -7.57
#